data_889eb94ba6ff406d343e8c466ee58827
#
_entry.id   889eb94ba6ff406d343e8c466ee58827
#
_cell.length_a   1.000
_cell.length_b   1.000
_cell.length_c   1.000
_cell.angle_alpha   90.00
_cell.angle_beta   90.00
_cell.angle_gamma   90.00
#
_symmetry.space_group_name_H-M   'P 1'
#
loop_
_entity.id
_entity.type
_entity.pdbx_description
1 polymer ?
#
loop_
_entity_poly.entity_id
_entity_poly.type
_entity_poly.pdbx_seq_one_letter_code
_entity_poly.pdbx_strand_id
1 'polypeptide(L)'
;MKKQSLLLVAFITLLFSCTENKKPTRTAKQIPNNYQVKINNLLETYNKNDEFMGSIILSQNGKTMYENTVGFSDLKSKKQARTDTKYRIGSVTKSFTAALVFKAIEENRLDINKTIEHYFPNVKNANKITIAQLLQHRSGIHSFTKDKWFFNNRTKKISSTEMLSKISKYESDFEPNSKGEYSNSNYFLLALILEKAYNTSYKTLLQEKICKPLKLNNTYSGKEINTNDNESYSYNYEEKWIEFPETDLTTAKGTGSIVSTSKNLNSFFEGLLTGKVLSTESLTLMKTIKDRYGMGLFRYTTNDRQGFGHRGRIDEFRATSIYFSKEKLSFTLLSNGSKIDINEIYTEILKLYLNDAPVEISEIEVEKFVGVYISQKDPNDKSVFIQDKNVLVNFIKSEFKEPLVYKGNNRFVLEQMYAESISFTFSDDEKQMVFEQGGEIWNYIKE
;
A
#
# COMPACT_ATOMS: atom_id res chain seq x y z
N MET A 1 93.84 -20.09 39.10
CA MET A 1 92.54 -19.42 39.28
C MET A 1 92.41 -18.38 38.19
N LYS A 2 91.72 -18.74 37.10
CA LYS A 2 91.61 -17.89 35.89
C LYS A 2 90.29 -17.15 35.89
N LYS A 3 90.34 -15.84 35.82
CA LYS A 3 89.14 -14.99 35.58
C LYS A 3 88.84 -15.02 34.09
N GLN A 4 87.64 -15.39 33.73
CA GLN A 4 87.09 -15.24 32.38
C GLN A 4 86.18 -14.00 32.34
N SER A 5 86.61 -13.04 31.51
CA SER A 5 85.81 -11.84 31.19
C SER A 5 84.81 -12.12 30.12
N LEU A 6 83.54 -11.85 30.38
CA LEU A 6 82.42 -12.00 29.41
C LEU A 6 82.26 -10.65 28.70
N LEU A 7 82.50 -10.62 27.39
CA LEU A 7 82.18 -9.47 26.52
C LEU A 7 80.72 -9.46 26.19
N LEU A 8 79.99 -8.40 26.56
CA LEU A 8 78.60 -8.16 26.21
C LEU A 8 78.54 -7.36 24.90
N VAL A 9 78.22 -7.98 23.81
CA VAL A 9 77.98 -7.30 22.53
C VAL A 9 76.48 -6.84 22.49
N ALA A 10 76.27 -5.53 22.57
CA ALA A 10 74.97 -4.91 22.43
C ALA A 10 74.62 -4.76 20.94
N PHE A 11 73.62 -5.52 20.50
CA PHE A 11 73.07 -5.37 19.18
C PHE A 11 71.97 -4.28 19.22
N ILE A 12 72.30 -3.11 18.65
CA ILE A 12 71.30 -2.04 18.46
C ILE A 12 70.52 -2.31 17.19
N THR A 13 69.31 -2.82 17.34
CA THR A 13 68.35 -2.93 16.23
C THR A 13 67.61 -1.59 16.04
N LEU A 14 67.96 -0.89 14.98
CA LEU A 14 67.23 0.28 14.50
C LEU A 14 65.92 -0.17 13.92
N LEU A 15 64.79 0.02 14.63
CA LEU A 15 63.46 -0.10 14.12
C LEU A 15 63.15 1.14 13.28
N PHE A 16 63.18 0.97 11.94
CA PHE A 16 62.56 1.92 11.03
C PHE A 16 61.04 1.78 11.14
N SER A 17 60.39 2.69 11.86
CA SER A 17 58.91 2.82 11.83
C SER A 17 58.53 3.55 10.54
N CYS A 18 58.11 2.81 9.52
CA CYS A 18 57.38 3.35 8.39
C CYS A 18 56.01 3.81 8.86
N THR A 19 55.81 5.09 9.13
CA THR A 19 54.52 5.71 9.25
C THR A 19 53.91 5.79 7.84
N GLU A 20 53.06 4.81 7.48
CA GLU A 20 52.15 4.95 6.34
C GLU A 20 51.19 6.13 6.60
N ASN A 21 51.47 7.24 5.93
CA ASN A 21 50.48 8.31 5.77
C ASN A 21 49.26 7.76 5.01
N LYS A 22 48.28 7.23 5.74
CA LYS A 22 46.93 6.98 5.17
C LYS A 22 46.38 8.32 4.73
N LYS A 23 46.47 8.61 3.43
CA LYS A 23 45.68 9.66 2.80
C LYS A 23 44.20 9.43 3.19
N PRO A 24 43.47 10.48 3.62
CA PRO A 24 42.05 10.32 3.88
C PRO A 24 41.41 9.85 2.58
N THR A 25 40.83 8.65 2.59
CA THR A 25 40.01 8.15 1.53
C THR A 25 38.83 9.13 1.40
N ARG A 26 38.88 10.01 0.41
CA ARG A 26 37.73 10.78 -0.01
C ARG A 26 36.68 9.75 -0.35
N THR A 27 35.67 9.59 0.50
CA THR A 27 34.42 8.92 0.13
C THR A 27 33.94 9.60 -1.14
N ALA A 28 34.05 8.91 -2.26
CA ALA A 28 33.53 9.38 -3.53
C ALA A 28 32.06 9.75 -3.27
N LYS A 29 31.70 11.02 -3.43
CA LYS A 29 30.31 11.46 -3.48
C LYS A 29 29.69 10.63 -4.59
N GLN A 30 28.85 9.65 -4.24
CA GLN A 30 28.10 8.91 -5.24
C GLN A 30 27.33 9.95 -6.05
N ILE A 31 27.63 10.01 -7.36
CA ILE A 31 26.85 10.82 -8.30
C ILE A 31 25.45 10.22 -8.25
N PRO A 32 24.40 11.00 -7.89
CA PRO A 32 23.04 10.47 -7.83
C PRO A 32 22.68 9.85 -9.18
N ASN A 33 22.11 8.66 -9.15
CA ASN A 33 21.58 8.07 -10.38
C ASN A 33 20.51 9.02 -10.94
N ASN A 34 20.40 9.09 -12.26
CA ASN A 34 19.52 10.06 -12.94
C ASN A 34 18.06 10.04 -12.40
N TYR A 35 17.54 8.85 -12.01
CA TYR A 35 16.20 8.73 -11.43
C TYR A 35 16.08 9.42 -10.06
N GLN A 36 17.12 9.39 -9.23
CA GLN A 36 17.08 10.04 -7.90
C GLN A 36 16.94 11.55 -8.03
N VAL A 37 17.66 12.16 -8.96
CA VAL A 37 17.56 13.59 -9.26
C VAL A 37 16.15 13.92 -9.79
N LYS A 38 15.63 13.11 -10.71
CA LYS A 38 14.28 13.33 -11.28
C LYS A 38 13.19 13.20 -10.21
N ILE A 39 13.25 12.18 -9.36
CA ILE A 39 12.28 12.01 -8.27
C ILE A 39 12.38 13.16 -7.26
N ASN A 40 13.60 13.61 -6.90
CA ASN A 40 13.76 14.76 -6.02
C ASN A 40 13.11 16.02 -6.62
N ASN A 41 13.39 16.32 -7.88
CA ASN A 41 12.79 17.49 -8.56
C ASN A 41 11.27 17.40 -8.60
N LEU A 42 10.70 16.23 -8.87
CA LEU A 42 9.25 15.98 -8.84
C LEU A 42 8.67 16.28 -7.45
N LEU A 43 9.24 15.70 -6.39
CA LEU A 43 8.77 15.91 -5.02
C LEU A 43 8.94 17.33 -4.54
N GLU A 44 10.03 18.00 -4.91
CA GLU A 44 10.22 19.42 -4.61
C GLU A 44 9.19 20.29 -5.32
N THR A 45 8.81 19.96 -6.56
CA THR A 45 7.77 20.65 -7.30
C THR A 45 6.43 20.52 -6.57
N TYR A 46 6.04 19.31 -6.21
CA TYR A 46 4.80 19.06 -5.45
C TYR A 46 4.79 19.80 -4.10
N ASN A 47 5.93 19.82 -3.40
CA ASN A 47 6.04 20.50 -2.11
C ASN A 47 5.96 22.02 -2.26
N LYS A 48 6.63 22.60 -3.27
CA LYS A 48 6.58 24.06 -3.54
C LYS A 48 5.19 24.55 -3.95
N ASN A 49 4.40 23.71 -4.60
CA ASN A 49 3.04 24.00 -5.03
C ASN A 49 1.99 23.70 -3.94
N ASP A 50 2.41 23.33 -2.72
CA ASP A 50 1.52 22.82 -1.66
C ASP A 50 0.64 21.64 -2.10
N GLU A 51 1.18 20.75 -2.95
CA GLU A 51 0.43 19.64 -3.51
C GLU A 51 0.59 18.34 -2.72
N PHE A 52 1.73 18.16 -2.03
CA PHE A 52 2.05 16.94 -1.32
C PHE A 52 2.99 17.15 -0.13
N MET A 53 2.67 16.47 0.98
CA MET A 53 3.55 16.26 2.14
C MET A 53 3.58 14.77 2.47
N GLY A 54 4.78 14.19 2.65
CA GLY A 54 4.88 12.77 2.97
C GLY A 54 6.28 12.18 2.83
N SER A 55 6.36 10.86 2.98
CA SER A 55 7.58 10.06 2.93
C SER A 55 7.47 8.96 1.89
N ILE A 56 8.56 8.73 1.16
CA ILE A 56 8.64 7.75 0.08
C ILE A 56 9.89 6.89 0.25
N ILE A 57 9.75 5.60 0.00
CA ILE A 57 10.88 4.68 -0.06
C ILE A 57 10.71 3.67 -1.19
N LEU A 58 11.80 3.40 -1.88
CA LEU A 58 11.97 2.32 -2.86
C LEU A 58 13.10 1.42 -2.39
N SER A 59 12.87 0.12 -2.36
CA SER A 59 13.90 -0.88 -2.09
C SER A 59 13.90 -1.94 -3.18
N GLN A 60 15.07 -2.40 -3.58
CA GLN A 60 15.21 -3.52 -4.50
C GLN A 60 16.22 -4.53 -3.97
N ASN A 61 15.86 -5.82 -4.02
CA ASN A 61 16.68 -6.89 -3.44
C ASN A 61 17.07 -6.63 -1.96
N GLY A 62 16.15 -6.07 -1.16
CA GLY A 62 16.39 -5.75 0.26
C GLY A 62 17.25 -4.51 0.52
N LYS A 63 17.69 -3.79 -0.53
CA LYS A 63 18.49 -2.56 -0.40
C LYS A 63 17.63 -1.35 -0.71
N THR A 64 17.74 -0.31 0.12
CA THR A 64 17.12 0.99 -0.16
C THR A 64 17.81 1.62 -1.37
N MET A 65 17.02 1.89 -2.42
CA MET A 65 17.45 2.52 -3.66
C MET A 65 17.15 4.02 -3.65
N TYR A 66 16.07 4.39 -2.97
CA TYR A 66 15.63 5.77 -2.80
C TYR A 66 14.84 5.93 -1.51
N GLU A 67 15.06 7.00 -0.78
CA GLU A 67 14.28 7.38 0.40
C GLU A 67 14.29 8.91 0.49
N ASN A 68 13.11 9.51 0.61
CA ASN A 68 12.99 10.96 0.77
C ASN A 68 11.70 11.31 1.52
N THR A 69 11.66 12.54 2.03
CA THR A 69 10.53 13.10 2.76
C THR A 69 10.42 14.59 2.44
N VAL A 70 9.20 15.05 2.20
CA VAL A 70 8.90 16.46 1.93
C VAL A 70 7.77 16.99 2.81
N GLY A 71 7.79 18.29 3.08
CA GLY A 71 6.78 18.98 3.87
C GLY A 71 6.96 18.84 5.38
N PHE A 72 5.89 18.98 6.12
CA PHE A 72 5.88 19.09 7.58
C PHE A 72 5.15 17.92 8.23
N SER A 73 5.66 17.44 9.36
CA SER A 73 4.96 16.53 10.27
C SER A 73 4.02 17.28 11.22
N ASP A 74 4.36 18.53 11.56
CA ASP A 74 3.56 19.44 12.36
C ASP A 74 3.74 20.87 11.84
N LEU A 75 2.72 21.40 11.17
CA LEU A 75 2.72 22.75 10.59
C LEU A 75 2.69 23.84 11.65
N LYS A 76 2.00 23.59 12.78
CA LYS A 76 1.86 24.58 13.84
C LYS A 76 3.21 24.90 14.50
N SER A 77 4.00 23.87 14.77
CA SER A 77 5.37 24.01 15.31
C SER A 77 6.42 24.17 14.21
N LYS A 78 6.06 24.14 12.92
CA LYS A 78 6.96 24.14 11.76
C LYS A 78 7.95 22.98 11.78
N LYS A 79 7.59 21.84 12.38
CA LYS A 79 8.40 20.65 12.42
C LYS A 79 8.38 19.95 11.07
N GLN A 80 9.50 19.92 10.39
CA GLN A 80 9.62 19.22 9.12
C GLN A 80 9.50 17.70 9.31
N ALA A 81 8.88 17.03 8.33
CA ALA A 81 8.85 15.60 8.26
C ALA A 81 10.27 15.05 7.99
N ARG A 82 10.56 13.85 8.51
CA ARG A 82 11.83 13.14 8.37
C ARG A 82 11.57 11.72 7.93
N THR A 83 12.58 11.00 7.47
CA THR A 83 12.46 9.61 7.04
C THR A 83 11.97 8.65 8.15
N ASP A 84 12.17 9.04 9.41
CA ASP A 84 11.65 8.32 10.59
C ASP A 84 10.31 8.89 11.12
N THR A 85 9.68 9.81 10.40
CA THR A 85 8.34 10.31 10.73
C THR A 85 7.33 9.18 10.61
N LYS A 86 6.45 9.10 11.60
CA LYS A 86 5.44 8.07 11.72
C LYS A 86 4.07 8.60 11.27
N TYR A 87 3.37 7.78 10.52
CA TYR A 87 2.06 8.11 9.94
C TYR A 87 1.05 7.04 10.32
N ARG A 88 -0.21 7.40 10.45
CA ARG A 88 -1.32 6.44 10.47
C ARG A 88 -1.46 5.84 9.08
N ILE A 89 -1.39 4.52 8.97
CA ILE A 89 -1.39 3.83 7.67
C ILE A 89 -2.79 3.39 7.19
N GLY A 90 -3.83 3.73 7.97
CA GLY A 90 -5.21 3.41 7.61
C GLY A 90 -5.39 1.94 7.26
N SER A 91 -6.14 1.67 6.21
CA SER A 91 -6.51 0.31 5.80
C SER A 91 -5.36 -0.63 5.45
N VAL A 92 -4.11 -0.15 5.30
CA VAL A 92 -2.94 -1.03 5.20
C VAL A 92 -2.81 -1.92 6.44
N THR A 93 -3.38 -1.49 7.58
CA THR A 93 -3.57 -2.31 8.80
C THR A 93 -4.17 -3.68 8.50
N LYS A 94 -5.03 -3.80 7.47
CA LYS A 94 -5.70 -5.06 7.13
C LYS A 94 -4.71 -6.15 6.68
N SER A 95 -3.64 -5.77 6.02
CA SER A 95 -2.59 -6.74 5.64
C SER A 95 -1.91 -7.35 6.87
N PHE A 96 -1.68 -6.54 7.92
CA PHE A 96 -1.17 -7.04 9.21
C PHE A 96 -2.18 -7.93 9.91
N THR A 97 -3.45 -7.53 9.93
CA THR A 97 -4.53 -8.33 10.54
C THR A 97 -4.68 -9.68 9.83
N ALA A 98 -4.66 -9.69 8.49
CA ALA A 98 -4.70 -10.93 7.71
C ALA A 98 -3.48 -11.81 7.98
N ALA A 99 -2.27 -11.24 8.04
CA ALA A 99 -1.06 -11.98 8.40
C ALA A 99 -1.17 -12.63 9.80
N LEU A 100 -1.75 -11.91 10.78
CA LEU A 100 -2.02 -12.47 12.12
C LEU A 100 -3.04 -13.60 12.09
N VAL A 101 -4.09 -13.50 11.26
CA VAL A 101 -5.08 -14.58 11.08
C VAL A 101 -4.42 -15.81 10.48
N PHE A 102 -3.59 -15.66 9.45
CA PHE A 102 -2.86 -16.79 8.87
C PHE A 102 -1.83 -17.37 9.83
N LYS A 103 -1.17 -16.57 10.67
CA LYS A 103 -0.34 -17.09 11.78
C LYS A 103 -1.16 -17.93 12.74
N ALA A 104 -2.36 -17.48 13.08
CA ALA A 104 -3.24 -18.27 13.96
C ALA A 104 -3.70 -19.59 13.31
N ILE A 105 -3.88 -19.62 11.99
CA ILE A 105 -4.20 -20.84 11.22
C ILE A 105 -3.00 -21.78 11.23
N GLU A 106 -1.79 -21.30 10.93
CA GLU A 106 -0.55 -22.09 10.97
C GLU A 106 -0.27 -22.67 12.36
N GLU A 107 -0.67 -21.97 13.42
CA GLU A 107 -0.55 -22.41 14.82
C GLU A 107 -1.74 -23.27 15.28
N ASN A 108 -2.65 -23.69 14.38
CA ASN A 108 -3.87 -24.46 14.68
C ASN A 108 -4.80 -23.82 15.72
N ARG A 109 -4.80 -22.50 15.83
CA ARG A 109 -5.70 -21.72 16.71
C ARG A 109 -6.97 -21.29 16.01
N LEU A 110 -6.95 -21.19 14.69
CA LEU A 110 -8.09 -20.84 13.84
C LEU A 110 -8.18 -21.82 12.67
N ASP A 111 -9.40 -22.03 12.20
CA ASP A 111 -9.69 -22.73 10.95
C ASP A 111 -10.38 -21.74 10.01
N ILE A 112 -9.79 -21.51 8.85
CA ILE A 112 -10.24 -20.53 7.85
C ILE A 112 -11.66 -20.79 7.36
N ASN A 113 -12.13 -22.04 7.40
CA ASN A 113 -13.45 -22.49 6.97
C ASN A 113 -14.51 -22.48 8.07
N LYS A 114 -14.10 -22.24 9.32
CA LYS A 114 -15.05 -22.14 10.43
C LYS A 114 -15.90 -20.88 10.32
N THR A 115 -17.20 -21.05 10.66
CA THR A 115 -18.12 -19.92 10.74
C THR A 115 -17.83 -19.07 11.97
N ILE A 116 -18.27 -17.80 11.90
CA ILE A 116 -18.06 -16.85 12.99
C ILE A 116 -19.11 -16.95 14.10
N GLU A 117 -20.10 -17.85 13.98
CA GLU A 117 -21.20 -18.03 14.92
C GLU A 117 -20.71 -18.27 16.36
N HIS A 118 -19.67 -19.11 16.52
CA HIS A 118 -19.07 -19.37 17.83
C HIS A 118 -18.53 -18.09 18.51
N TYR A 119 -18.07 -17.13 17.73
CA TYR A 119 -17.52 -15.86 18.23
C TYR A 119 -18.58 -14.78 18.38
N PHE A 120 -19.54 -14.72 17.46
CA PHE A 120 -20.49 -13.63 17.31
C PHE A 120 -21.88 -14.16 16.88
N PRO A 121 -22.60 -14.89 17.75
CA PRO A 121 -23.88 -15.50 17.37
C PRO A 121 -24.96 -14.46 16.99
N ASN A 122 -24.81 -13.21 17.43
CA ASN A 122 -25.77 -12.13 17.19
C ASN A 122 -25.49 -11.35 15.89
N VAL A 123 -24.41 -11.65 15.16
CA VAL A 123 -24.14 -11.06 13.84
C VAL A 123 -25.04 -11.75 12.82
N LYS A 124 -25.69 -10.97 11.95
CA LYS A 124 -26.55 -11.50 10.90
C LYS A 124 -25.80 -12.50 10.03
N ASN A 125 -26.37 -13.66 9.76
CA ASN A 125 -25.77 -14.76 8.98
C ASN A 125 -24.46 -15.34 9.58
N ALA A 126 -24.21 -15.19 10.85
CA ALA A 126 -22.96 -15.66 11.49
C ALA A 126 -22.70 -17.16 11.28
N ASN A 127 -23.76 -17.97 11.18
CA ASN A 127 -23.70 -19.41 10.91
C ASN A 127 -23.36 -19.78 9.45
N LYS A 128 -23.35 -18.79 8.55
CA LYS A 128 -22.99 -18.95 7.13
C LYS A 128 -21.64 -18.28 6.79
N ILE A 129 -21.23 -17.28 7.58
CA ILE A 129 -20.04 -16.46 7.31
C ILE A 129 -18.81 -17.15 7.87
N THR A 130 -17.83 -17.46 7.01
CA THR A 130 -16.55 -18.05 7.42
C THR A 130 -15.48 -16.98 7.65
N ILE A 131 -14.37 -17.36 8.32
CA ILE A 131 -13.18 -16.51 8.48
C ILE A 131 -12.61 -16.13 7.10
N ALA A 132 -12.60 -17.06 6.13
CA ALA A 132 -12.20 -16.78 4.75
C ALA A 132 -13.03 -15.66 4.12
N GLN A 133 -14.34 -15.68 4.32
CA GLN A 133 -15.25 -14.66 3.75
C GLN A 133 -15.06 -13.29 4.42
N LEU A 134 -14.72 -13.22 5.71
CA LEU A 134 -14.31 -11.97 6.34
C LEU A 134 -13.03 -11.41 5.71
N LEU A 135 -11.98 -12.24 5.59
CA LEU A 135 -10.69 -11.85 5.00
C LEU A 135 -10.84 -11.32 3.58
N GLN A 136 -11.71 -11.92 2.78
CA GLN A 136 -11.90 -11.66 1.36
C GLN A 136 -13.06 -10.69 1.05
N HIS A 137 -13.63 -10.02 2.08
CA HIS A 137 -14.75 -9.09 1.94
C HIS A 137 -16.01 -9.68 1.27
N ARG A 138 -16.29 -10.97 1.54
CA ARG A 138 -17.43 -11.72 0.96
C ARG A 138 -18.50 -12.10 2.00
N SER A 139 -18.47 -11.46 3.16
CA SER A 139 -19.37 -11.80 4.29
C SER A 139 -20.81 -11.27 4.13
N GLY A 140 -21.01 -10.21 3.36
CA GLY A 140 -22.25 -9.44 3.35
C GLY A 140 -22.46 -8.53 4.57
N ILE A 141 -21.55 -8.51 5.55
CA ILE A 141 -21.66 -7.65 6.72
C ILE A 141 -21.50 -6.18 6.33
N HIS A 142 -22.46 -5.35 6.67
CA HIS A 142 -22.45 -3.92 6.42
C HIS A 142 -21.20 -3.25 7.00
N SER A 143 -20.61 -2.34 6.25
CA SER A 143 -19.44 -1.59 6.73
C SER A 143 -19.86 -0.43 7.61
N PHE A 144 -19.52 -0.46 8.90
CA PHE A 144 -19.88 0.59 9.86
C PHE A 144 -19.37 1.98 9.45
N THR A 145 -18.34 2.06 8.61
CA THR A 145 -17.80 3.32 8.12
C THR A 145 -18.66 3.98 7.03
N LYS A 146 -19.70 3.32 6.54
CA LYS A 146 -20.70 3.92 5.63
C LYS A 146 -21.76 4.73 6.37
N ASP A 147 -21.87 4.56 7.69
CA ASP A 147 -22.91 5.17 8.49
C ASP A 147 -22.58 6.59 8.94
N LYS A 148 -23.57 7.48 8.92
CA LYS A 148 -23.48 8.82 9.54
C LYS A 148 -23.08 8.73 11.02
N TRP A 149 -23.52 7.69 11.72
CA TRP A 149 -23.15 7.46 13.11
C TRP A 149 -21.62 7.41 13.29
N PHE A 150 -20.91 6.70 12.41
CA PHE A 150 -19.44 6.62 12.47
C PHE A 150 -18.80 8.01 12.32
N PHE A 151 -19.19 8.77 11.31
CA PHE A 151 -18.66 10.11 11.08
C PHE A 151 -18.87 11.05 12.27
N ASN A 152 -20.04 10.97 12.91
CA ASN A 152 -20.39 11.81 14.07
C ASN A 152 -19.68 11.38 15.38
N ASN A 153 -19.13 10.19 15.44
CA ASN A 153 -18.54 9.63 16.65
C ASN A 153 -17.07 9.19 16.49
N ARG A 154 -16.49 9.26 15.30
CA ARG A 154 -15.15 8.73 15.00
C ARG A 154 -14.04 9.34 15.86
N THR A 155 -14.20 10.57 16.35
CA THR A 155 -13.23 11.25 17.22
C THR A 155 -13.39 10.87 18.71
N LYS A 156 -14.38 10.04 19.06
CA LYS A 156 -14.64 9.61 20.43
C LYS A 156 -14.12 8.21 20.67
N LYS A 157 -13.66 7.96 21.87
CA LYS A 157 -13.30 6.62 22.31
C LYS A 157 -14.55 5.75 22.38
N ILE A 158 -14.57 4.65 21.62
CA ILE A 158 -15.67 3.67 21.57
C ILE A 158 -15.11 2.29 21.92
N SER A 159 -15.76 1.61 22.87
CA SER A 159 -15.33 0.29 23.31
C SER A 159 -15.54 -0.76 22.20
N SER A 160 -14.72 -1.82 22.22
CA SER A 160 -14.92 -2.95 21.30
C SER A 160 -16.29 -3.61 21.46
N THR A 161 -16.84 -3.62 22.67
CA THR A 161 -18.20 -4.15 22.97
C THR A 161 -19.27 -3.29 22.31
N GLU A 162 -19.14 -1.98 22.38
CA GLU A 162 -20.08 -1.05 21.74
C GLU A 162 -20.02 -1.16 20.21
N MET A 163 -18.80 -1.21 19.63
CA MET A 163 -18.61 -1.44 18.20
C MET A 163 -19.22 -2.77 17.74
N LEU A 164 -18.98 -3.86 18.50
CA LEU A 164 -19.58 -5.16 18.20
C LEU A 164 -21.11 -5.12 18.29
N SER A 165 -21.66 -4.48 19.31
CA SER A 165 -23.11 -4.29 19.46
C SER A 165 -23.70 -3.53 18.26
N LYS A 166 -22.97 -2.51 17.76
CA LYS A 166 -23.39 -1.77 16.56
C LYS A 166 -23.36 -2.64 15.32
N ILE A 167 -22.27 -3.36 15.10
CA ILE A 167 -22.12 -4.26 13.95
C ILE A 167 -23.18 -5.37 13.95
N SER A 168 -23.54 -5.91 15.11
CA SER A 168 -24.54 -6.96 15.26
C SER A 168 -25.97 -6.51 14.97
N LYS A 169 -26.23 -5.19 14.93
CA LYS A 169 -27.55 -4.63 14.62
C LYS A 169 -27.75 -4.35 13.12
N TYR A 170 -26.72 -4.49 12.31
CA TYR A 170 -26.86 -4.28 10.86
C TYR A 170 -27.53 -5.47 10.21
N GLU A 171 -28.38 -5.17 9.23
CA GLU A 171 -28.79 -6.16 8.25
C GLU A 171 -27.62 -6.50 7.31
N SER A 172 -27.74 -7.61 6.61
CA SER A 172 -26.76 -8.02 5.63
C SER A 172 -26.96 -7.25 4.32
N ASP A 173 -25.90 -6.67 3.76
CA ASP A 173 -25.94 -5.97 2.46
C ASP A 173 -26.17 -6.95 1.30
N PHE A 174 -25.78 -8.23 1.47
CA PHE A 174 -25.96 -9.31 0.50
C PHE A 174 -25.75 -10.68 1.16
N GLU A 175 -26.18 -11.75 0.50
CA GLU A 175 -25.96 -13.12 0.99
C GLU A 175 -24.48 -13.48 1.04
N PRO A 176 -23.98 -14.09 2.13
CA PRO A 176 -22.59 -14.48 2.26
C PRO A 176 -22.07 -15.25 1.04
N ASN A 177 -20.88 -14.87 0.57
CA ASN A 177 -20.21 -15.46 -0.59
C ASN A 177 -20.85 -15.20 -1.97
N SER A 178 -21.92 -14.44 -2.10
CA SER A 178 -22.56 -14.14 -3.41
C SER A 178 -21.75 -13.13 -4.23
N LYS A 179 -21.11 -12.15 -3.59
CA LYS A 179 -20.22 -11.14 -4.19
C LYS A 179 -19.17 -10.66 -3.20
N GLY A 180 -18.17 -9.90 -3.69
CA GLY A 180 -17.22 -9.17 -2.87
C GLY A 180 -17.60 -7.70 -2.72
N GLU A 181 -17.63 -7.19 -1.48
CA GLU A 181 -17.82 -5.77 -1.18
C GLU A 181 -17.06 -5.37 0.08
N TYR A 182 -16.23 -4.33 -0.04
CA TYR A 182 -15.34 -3.90 1.04
C TYR A 182 -16.09 -3.52 2.31
N SER A 183 -15.75 -4.16 3.42
CA SER A 183 -16.35 -3.89 4.72
C SER A 183 -15.28 -3.80 5.83
N ASN A 184 -15.23 -2.65 6.50
CA ASN A 184 -14.38 -2.47 7.66
C ASN A 184 -14.86 -3.33 8.85
N SER A 185 -16.15 -3.61 8.95
CA SER A 185 -16.69 -4.51 9.98
C SER A 185 -16.02 -5.88 9.96
N ASN A 186 -15.69 -6.41 8.79
CA ASN A 186 -15.01 -7.70 8.67
C ASN A 186 -13.68 -7.75 9.44
N TYR A 187 -12.84 -6.77 9.22
CA TYR A 187 -11.50 -6.73 9.83
C TYR A 187 -11.53 -6.32 11.29
N PHE A 188 -12.53 -5.54 11.71
CA PHE A 188 -12.77 -5.31 13.12
C PHE A 188 -13.12 -6.63 13.84
N LEU A 189 -14.03 -7.43 13.27
CA LEU A 189 -14.38 -8.75 13.81
C LEU A 189 -13.19 -9.72 13.79
N LEU A 190 -12.36 -9.73 12.73
CA LEU A 190 -11.14 -10.54 12.69
C LEU A 190 -10.17 -10.17 13.82
N ALA A 191 -10.02 -8.88 14.14
CA ALA A 191 -9.19 -8.47 15.27
C ALA A 191 -9.74 -8.99 16.61
N LEU A 192 -11.06 -8.99 16.80
CA LEU A 192 -11.69 -9.57 18.01
C LEU A 192 -11.58 -11.10 18.06
N ILE A 193 -11.68 -11.78 16.92
CA ILE A 193 -11.44 -13.25 16.82
C ILE A 193 -10.01 -13.56 17.25
N LEU A 194 -9.02 -12.80 16.76
CA LEU A 194 -7.62 -12.97 17.14
C LEU A 194 -7.41 -12.78 18.65
N GLU A 195 -8.00 -11.74 19.24
CA GLU A 195 -7.92 -11.49 20.69
C GLU A 195 -8.48 -12.68 21.49
N LYS A 196 -9.61 -13.25 21.05
CA LYS A 196 -10.21 -14.44 21.67
C LYS A 196 -9.35 -15.70 21.48
N ALA A 197 -8.84 -15.95 20.24
CA ALA A 197 -8.08 -17.14 19.92
C ALA A 197 -6.74 -17.23 20.68
N TYR A 198 -6.14 -16.09 20.96
CA TYR A 198 -4.86 -16.01 21.68
C TYR A 198 -5.00 -15.59 23.16
N ASN A 199 -6.18 -15.20 23.60
CA ASN A 199 -6.44 -14.63 24.92
C ASN A 199 -5.47 -13.48 25.26
N THR A 200 -5.24 -12.58 24.27
CA THR A 200 -4.35 -11.44 24.43
C THR A 200 -4.76 -10.30 23.49
N SER A 201 -4.27 -9.08 23.75
CA SER A 201 -4.67 -7.91 22.96
C SER A 201 -4.13 -7.95 21.54
N TYR A 202 -4.88 -7.37 20.59
CA TYR A 202 -4.43 -7.15 19.20
C TYR A 202 -3.07 -6.44 19.14
N LYS A 203 -2.86 -5.43 20.01
CA LYS A 203 -1.59 -4.71 20.14
C LYS A 203 -0.43 -5.66 20.45
N THR A 204 -0.62 -6.57 21.41
CA THR A 204 0.41 -7.55 21.80
C THR A 204 0.68 -8.51 20.66
N LEU A 205 -0.36 -9.04 20.01
CA LEU A 205 -0.21 -9.93 18.87
C LEU A 205 0.57 -9.28 17.73
N LEU A 206 0.24 -8.04 17.38
CA LEU A 206 0.95 -7.28 16.36
C LEU A 206 2.46 -7.20 16.68
N GLN A 207 2.80 -6.85 17.92
CA GLN A 207 4.20 -6.72 18.33
C GLN A 207 4.93 -8.06 18.31
N GLU A 208 4.37 -9.09 18.94
CA GLU A 208 5.06 -10.37 19.13
C GLU A 208 5.16 -11.20 17.85
N LYS A 209 4.10 -11.21 17.05
CA LYS A 209 4.00 -12.09 15.89
C LYS A 209 4.49 -11.49 14.58
N ILE A 210 4.49 -10.15 14.48
CA ILE A 210 4.85 -9.44 13.24
C ILE A 210 6.02 -8.47 13.46
N CYS A 211 5.86 -7.50 14.38
CA CYS A 211 6.82 -6.41 14.47
C CYS A 211 8.19 -6.85 14.97
N LYS A 212 8.27 -7.63 16.04
CA LYS A 212 9.54 -8.15 16.56
C LYS A 212 10.28 -9.05 15.57
N PRO A 213 9.65 -10.07 14.96
CA PRO A 213 10.33 -10.94 13.99
C PRO A 213 10.91 -10.18 12.79
N LEU A 214 10.19 -9.16 12.31
CA LEU A 214 10.61 -8.33 11.18
C LEU A 214 11.41 -7.07 11.59
N LYS A 215 11.67 -6.88 12.89
CA LYS A 215 12.38 -5.70 13.45
C LYS A 215 11.73 -4.36 13.07
N LEU A 216 10.40 -4.31 13.08
CA LEU A 216 9.62 -3.11 12.74
C LEU A 216 9.46 -2.22 13.98
N ASN A 217 10.54 -1.62 14.44
CA ASN A 217 10.61 -0.91 15.73
C ASN A 217 9.72 0.36 15.79
N ASN A 218 9.33 0.91 14.64
CA ASN A 218 8.47 2.08 14.51
C ASN A 218 7.06 1.72 14.00
N THR A 219 6.61 0.47 14.21
CA THR A 219 5.28 0.00 13.82
C THR A 219 4.52 -0.50 15.06
N TYR A 220 3.33 0.04 15.30
CA TYR A 220 2.55 -0.31 16.49
C TYR A 220 1.05 0.01 16.30
N SER A 221 0.22 -0.53 17.18
CA SER A 221 -1.18 -0.10 17.31
C SER A 221 -1.22 1.29 17.94
N GLY A 222 -1.63 2.27 17.14
CA GLY A 222 -1.62 3.67 17.53
C GLY A 222 -2.67 4.03 18.59
N LYS A 223 -2.58 5.25 19.04
CA LYS A 223 -3.51 5.95 19.96
C LYS A 223 -3.54 7.42 19.55
N GLU A 224 -3.82 8.33 20.42
CA GLU A 224 -3.73 9.78 20.18
C GLU A 224 -2.32 10.15 19.63
N ILE A 225 -2.30 11.05 18.65
CA ILE A 225 -1.05 11.47 17.97
C ILE A 225 -0.10 12.14 18.96
N ASN A 226 1.13 11.67 18.98
CA ASN A 226 2.21 12.22 19.81
C ASN A 226 3.35 12.74 18.95
N THR A 227 3.37 14.05 18.70
CA THR A 227 4.43 14.67 17.89
C THR A 227 5.81 14.64 18.57
N ASN A 228 5.87 14.47 19.90
CA ASN A 228 7.16 14.26 20.60
C ASN A 228 7.79 12.91 20.26
N ASP A 229 6.95 11.91 19.89
CA ASP A 229 7.42 10.61 19.37
C ASP A 229 7.53 10.59 17.83
N ASN A 230 7.65 11.77 17.23
CA ASN A 230 7.76 11.94 15.78
C ASN A 230 6.58 11.38 14.97
N GLU A 231 5.37 11.36 15.56
CA GLU A 231 4.14 11.14 14.82
C GLU A 231 3.70 12.42 14.12
N SER A 232 3.09 12.28 12.95
CA SER A 232 2.58 13.40 12.16
C SER A 232 1.10 13.65 12.44
N TYR A 233 0.66 14.91 12.37
CA TYR A 233 -0.73 15.27 12.12
C TYR A 233 -1.06 15.12 10.63
N SER A 234 -2.35 15.04 10.29
CA SER A 234 -2.81 15.06 8.90
C SER A 234 -3.54 16.36 8.57
N TYR A 235 -3.50 16.72 7.29
CA TYR A 235 -3.94 18.03 6.83
C TYR A 235 -4.82 17.94 5.60
N ASN A 236 -5.96 18.65 5.61
CA ASN A 236 -6.75 18.96 4.44
C ASN A 236 -6.28 20.29 3.84
N TYR A 237 -6.45 20.49 2.55
CA TYR A 237 -6.11 21.74 1.86
C TYR A 237 -7.37 22.53 1.49
N GLU A 238 -7.50 23.70 2.10
CA GLU A 238 -8.56 24.70 1.80
C GLU A 238 -7.87 26.06 1.68
N GLU A 239 -7.39 26.44 0.49
CA GLU A 239 -6.53 27.62 0.25
C GLU A 239 -5.16 27.54 0.99
N LYS A 240 -5.11 26.86 2.10
CA LYS A 240 -3.94 26.49 2.90
C LYS A 240 -4.15 25.14 3.56
N TRP A 241 -3.09 24.55 4.09
CA TRP A 241 -3.18 23.34 4.90
C TRP A 241 -3.87 23.60 6.25
N ILE A 242 -4.90 22.83 6.55
CA ILE A 242 -5.66 22.86 7.81
C ILE A 242 -5.54 21.49 8.47
N GLU A 243 -5.16 21.48 9.74
CA GLU A 243 -5.09 20.25 10.53
C GLU A 243 -6.45 19.57 10.58
N PHE A 244 -6.49 18.29 10.26
CA PHE A 244 -7.72 17.51 10.23
C PHE A 244 -7.94 16.80 11.58
N PRO A 245 -9.18 16.81 12.12
CA PRO A 245 -9.46 16.14 13.39
C PRO A 245 -9.18 14.65 13.33
N GLU A 246 -8.43 14.16 14.32
CA GLU A 246 -8.02 12.77 14.36
C GLU A 246 -9.14 11.81 14.77
N THR A 247 -9.21 10.68 14.10
CA THR A 247 -10.07 9.56 14.48
C THR A 247 -9.49 8.85 15.71
N ASP A 248 -10.33 8.56 16.72
CA ASP A 248 -9.93 7.70 17.83
C ASP A 248 -9.74 6.26 17.33
N LEU A 249 -8.52 5.74 17.42
CA LEU A 249 -8.15 4.47 16.84
C LEU A 249 -8.77 3.24 17.50
N THR A 250 -9.51 3.41 18.62
CA THR A 250 -10.33 2.33 19.20
C THR A 250 -11.44 1.89 18.23
N THR A 251 -11.95 2.82 17.41
CA THR A 251 -12.95 2.52 16.36
C THR A 251 -12.37 1.79 15.18
N ALA A 252 -11.06 1.85 14.98
CA ALA A 252 -10.36 1.33 13.82
C ALA A 252 -9.52 0.07 14.10
N LYS A 253 -9.74 -0.61 15.26
CA LYS A 253 -9.01 -1.83 15.63
C LYS A 253 -9.00 -2.85 14.49
N GLY A 254 -7.80 -3.29 14.09
CA GLY A 254 -7.60 -4.27 13.01
C GLY A 254 -7.96 -3.79 11.61
N THR A 255 -8.56 -2.60 11.46
CA THR A 255 -9.01 -2.05 10.17
C THR A 255 -8.16 -0.89 9.67
N GLY A 256 -7.63 -0.08 10.62
CA GLY A 256 -6.94 1.16 10.31
C GLY A 256 -6.09 1.71 11.46
N SER A 257 -5.87 0.96 12.54
CA SER A 257 -5.30 1.45 13.80
C SER A 257 -3.77 1.42 13.88
N ILE A 258 -3.05 1.04 12.83
CA ILE A 258 -1.59 0.94 12.88
C ILE A 258 -0.95 2.28 12.49
N VAL A 259 0.12 2.61 13.22
CA VAL A 259 1.08 3.68 12.93
C VAL A 259 2.38 3.06 12.47
N SER A 260 3.01 3.62 11.44
CA SER A 260 4.28 3.12 10.90
C SER A 260 5.09 4.23 10.22
N THR A 261 6.36 3.96 9.93
CA THR A 261 7.19 4.72 9.01
C THR A 261 7.16 4.11 7.61
N SER A 262 7.54 4.87 6.59
CA SER A 262 7.67 4.35 5.22
C SER A 262 8.62 3.14 5.17
N LYS A 263 9.75 3.21 5.87
CA LYS A 263 10.74 2.14 5.93
C LYS A 263 10.21 0.86 6.58
N ASN A 264 9.54 0.98 7.73
CA ASN A 264 9.00 -0.21 8.41
C ASN A 264 7.87 -0.85 7.61
N LEU A 265 6.99 -0.04 7.00
CA LEU A 265 5.92 -0.55 6.16
C LEU A 265 6.45 -1.24 4.91
N ASN A 266 7.47 -0.67 4.27
CA ASN A 266 8.18 -1.26 3.15
C ASN A 266 8.78 -2.64 3.52
N SER A 267 9.46 -2.71 4.66
CA SER A 267 10.04 -3.95 5.20
C SER A 267 8.98 -4.99 5.56
N PHE A 268 7.80 -4.56 6.02
CA PHE A 268 6.68 -5.47 6.28
C PHE A 268 6.23 -6.17 5.00
N PHE A 269 5.92 -5.44 3.92
CA PHE A 269 5.46 -6.05 2.68
C PHE A 269 6.53 -6.92 2.02
N GLU A 270 7.78 -6.49 2.04
CA GLU A 270 8.89 -7.31 1.58
C GLU A 270 8.99 -8.61 2.41
N GLY A 271 8.99 -8.51 3.75
CA GLY A 271 9.07 -9.66 4.64
C GLY A 271 7.87 -10.60 4.50
N LEU A 272 6.65 -10.06 4.40
CA LEU A 272 5.44 -10.84 4.20
C LEU A 272 5.48 -11.61 2.88
N LEU A 273 5.73 -10.91 1.77
CA LEU A 273 5.60 -11.48 0.41
C LEU A 273 6.82 -12.28 -0.05
N THR A 274 7.92 -12.26 0.72
CA THR A 274 9.06 -13.17 0.56
C THR A 274 9.03 -14.38 1.48
N GLY A 275 7.95 -14.60 2.24
CA GLY A 275 7.79 -15.79 3.09
C GLY A 275 8.50 -15.75 4.44
N LYS A 276 8.95 -14.58 4.90
CA LYS A 276 9.58 -14.44 6.23
C LYS A 276 8.57 -14.48 7.39
N VAL A 277 7.27 -14.29 7.10
CA VAL A 277 6.20 -14.23 8.11
C VAL A 277 5.32 -15.47 8.04
N LEU A 278 4.95 -15.91 6.84
CA LEU A 278 3.97 -16.95 6.57
C LEU A 278 4.55 -18.02 5.64
N SER A 279 3.96 -19.21 5.68
CA SER A 279 4.25 -20.30 4.75
C SER A 279 3.84 -19.94 3.32
N THR A 280 4.36 -20.69 2.35
CA THR A 280 4.01 -20.54 0.93
C THR A 280 2.52 -20.76 0.69
N GLU A 281 1.93 -21.73 1.40
CA GLU A 281 0.50 -22.08 1.33
C GLU A 281 -0.36 -20.92 1.79
N SER A 282 -0.06 -20.34 2.95
CA SER A 282 -0.75 -19.17 3.49
C SER A 282 -0.65 -17.97 2.57
N LEU A 283 0.53 -17.70 2.02
CA LEU A 283 0.75 -16.61 1.07
C LEU A 283 0.00 -16.82 -0.25
N THR A 284 -0.12 -18.05 -0.71
CA THR A 284 -0.89 -18.38 -1.92
C THR A 284 -2.36 -18.06 -1.70
N LEU A 285 -2.92 -18.44 -0.56
CA LEU A 285 -4.29 -18.10 -0.19
C LEU A 285 -4.48 -16.58 -0.06
N MET A 286 -3.57 -15.88 0.62
CA MET A 286 -3.64 -14.41 0.73
C MET A 286 -3.67 -13.71 -0.64
N LYS A 287 -2.90 -14.20 -1.60
CA LYS A 287 -2.79 -13.64 -2.97
C LYS A 287 -3.90 -14.08 -3.91
N THR A 288 -4.74 -15.05 -3.53
CA THR A 288 -5.86 -15.49 -4.36
C THR A 288 -6.92 -14.41 -4.44
N ILE A 289 -7.03 -13.78 -5.60
CA ILE A 289 -7.98 -12.70 -5.85
C ILE A 289 -9.35 -13.27 -6.24
N LYS A 290 -10.39 -12.75 -5.61
CA LYS A 290 -11.79 -12.99 -5.95
C LYS A 290 -12.57 -11.68 -5.83
N ASP A 291 -13.28 -11.27 -6.87
CA ASP A 291 -13.98 -9.98 -6.92
C ASP A 291 -13.09 -8.79 -6.49
N ARG A 292 -11.88 -8.67 -7.03
CA ARG A 292 -10.82 -7.68 -6.74
C ARG A 292 -10.09 -7.87 -5.40
N TYR A 293 -10.58 -8.68 -4.47
CA TYR A 293 -10.06 -8.78 -3.12
C TYR A 293 -9.23 -10.07 -2.95
N GLY A 294 -7.98 -9.93 -2.52
CA GLY A 294 -7.25 -10.99 -1.85
C GLY A 294 -7.58 -10.98 -0.35
N MET A 295 -6.97 -11.85 0.42
CA MET A 295 -7.15 -11.90 1.87
C MET A 295 -6.18 -10.91 2.53
N GLY A 296 -6.62 -9.65 2.66
CA GLY A 296 -5.79 -8.54 3.17
C GLY A 296 -4.79 -7.97 2.17
N LEU A 297 -4.92 -8.31 0.90
CA LEU A 297 -4.07 -7.84 -0.19
C LEU A 297 -4.91 -7.42 -1.39
N PHE A 298 -4.38 -6.47 -2.15
CA PHE A 298 -4.81 -6.17 -3.52
C PHE A 298 -3.71 -6.57 -4.49
N ARG A 299 -4.09 -6.92 -5.71
CA ARG A 299 -3.17 -7.04 -6.83
C ARG A 299 -3.02 -5.68 -7.50
N TYR A 300 -1.79 -5.33 -7.82
CA TYR A 300 -1.42 -4.12 -8.56
C TYR A 300 -0.74 -4.51 -9.86
N THR A 301 -1.10 -3.83 -10.93
CA THR A 301 -0.44 -4.01 -12.23
C THR A 301 0.07 -2.65 -12.70
N THR A 302 1.36 -2.58 -13.04
CA THR A 302 2.00 -1.38 -13.56
C THR A 302 2.97 -1.81 -14.66
N ASN A 303 2.75 -1.35 -15.90
CA ASN A 303 3.59 -1.67 -17.05
C ASN A 303 3.94 -3.18 -17.13
N ASP A 304 2.93 -4.05 -17.17
CA ASP A 304 3.02 -5.52 -17.21
C ASP A 304 3.71 -6.18 -16.00
N ARG A 305 4.06 -5.39 -14.97
CA ARG A 305 4.57 -5.89 -13.69
C ARG A 305 3.43 -6.08 -12.72
N GLN A 306 3.43 -7.24 -12.07
CA GLN A 306 2.41 -7.59 -11.09
C GLN A 306 2.98 -7.57 -9.68
N GLY A 307 2.33 -6.80 -8.81
CA GLY A 307 2.66 -6.70 -7.39
C GLY A 307 1.45 -6.98 -6.51
N PHE A 308 1.73 -7.18 -5.22
CA PHE A 308 0.72 -7.29 -4.17
C PHE A 308 1.01 -6.27 -3.07
N GLY A 309 -0.03 -5.75 -2.49
CA GLY A 309 0.09 -4.73 -1.46
C GLY A 309 -1.26 -4.28 -0.93
N HIS A 310 -1.28 -3.11 -0.30
CA HIS A 310 -2.52 -2.50 0.15
C HIS A 310 -2.41 -0.97 0.16
N ARG A 311 -3.57 -0.30 0.08
CA ARG A 311 -3.70 1.15 0.28
C ARG A 311 -4.44 1.46 1.56
N GLY A 312 -4.21 2.65 2.09
CA GLY A 312 -4.88 3.11 3.29
C GLY A 312 -5.27 4.56 3.23
N ARG A 313 -6.42 4.84 3.83
CA ARG A 313 -6.86 6.17 4.19
C ARG A 313 -7.43 6.15 5.59
N ILE A 314 -7.03 7.11 6.41
CA ILE A 314 -7.65 7.44 7.68
C ILE A 314 -7.39 8.93 7.92
N ASP A 315 -8.44 9.67 8.31
CA ASP A 315 -8.37 11.13 8.34
C ASP A 315 -7.88 11.66 6.97
N GLU A 316 -6.87 12.48 6.94
CA GLU A 316 -6.22 12.89 5.68
C GLU A 316 -4.88 12.16 5.41
N PHE A 317 -4.54 11.18 6.23
CA PHE A 317 -3.45 10.27 5.91
C PHE A 317 -3.79 9.38 4.71
N ARG A 318 -2.80 9.18 3.85
CA ARG A 318 -2.83 8.24 2.73
C ARG A 318 -1.60 7.35 2.80
N ALA A 319 -1.77 6.10 2.48
CA ALA A 319 -0.68 5.12 2.44
C ALA A 319 -0.84 4.21 1.23
N THR A 320 0.28 3.91 0.56
CA THR A 320 0.36 2.87 -0.46
C THR A 320 1.64 2.10 -0.22
N SER A 321 1.56 0.77 -0.16
CA SER A 321 2.75 -0.08 -0.08
C SER A 321 2.55 -1.34 -0.91
N ILE A 322 3.50 -1.62 -1.81
CA ILE A 322 3.42 -2.67 -2.82
C ILE A 322 4.76 -3.37 -2.94
N TYR A 323 4.71 -4.69 -3.14
CA TYR A 323 5.88 -5.50 -3.47
C TYR A 323 5.69 -6.23 -4.79
N PHE A 324 6.61 -6.02 -5.71
CA PHE A 324 6.71 -6.67 -7.01
C PHE A 324 7.69 -7.84 -6.90
N SER A 325 7.14 -9.06 -6.78
CA SER A 325 7.95 -10.23 -6.45
C SER A 325 8.96 -10.62 -7.54
N LYS A 326 8.61 -10.44 -8.82
CA LYS A 326 9.48 -10.74 -9.97
C LYS A 326 10.68 -9.80 -9.98
N GLU A 327 10.46 -8.51 -9.76
CA GLU A 327 11.47 -7.45 -9.74
C GLU A 327 12.18 -7.36 -8.40
N LYS A 328 11.68 -8.04 -7.37
CA LYS A 328 12.10 -7.90 -5.97
C LYS A 328 12.11 -6.44 -5.51
N LEU A 329 11.14 -5.67 -6.01
CA LEU A 329 11.00 -4.23 -5.80
C LEU A 329 9.89 -3.98 -4.79
N SER A 330 10.19 -3.24 -3.74
CA SER A 330 9.23 -2.73 -2.77
C SER A 330 9.11 -1.21 -2.90
N PHE A 331 7.89 -0.72 -2.92
CA PHE A 331 7.56 0.69 -2.94
C PHE A 331 6.63 1.03 -1.79
N THR A 332 6.92 2.10 -1.06
CA THR A 332 6.01 2.64 -0.06
C THR A 332 5.96 4.16 -0.14
N LEU A 333 4.74 4.69 -0.16
CA LEU A 333 4.43 6.10 -0.07
C LEU A 333 3.46 6.32 1.09
N LEU A 334 3.81 7.24 1.98
CA LEU A 334 2.98 7.73 3.09
C LEU A 334 2.78 9.23 2.93
N SER A 335 1.56 9.71 3.10
CA SER A 335 1.23 11.12 3.05
C SER A 335 0.40 11.53 4.25
N ASN A 336 0.64 12.74 4.74
CA ASN A 336 -0.17 13.40 5.75
C ASN A 336 -0.93 14.63 5.20
N GLY A 337 -0.75 14.94 3.92
CA GLY A 337 -1.49 15.96 3.18
C GLY A 337 -1.21 15.86 1.68
N SER A 338 -2.28 15.76 0.87
CA SER A 338 -2.15 15.71 -0.58
C SER A 338 -3.38 16.30 -1.26
N LYS A 339 -3.16 17.22 -2.22
CA LYS A 339 -4.19 17.76 -3.13
C LYS A 339 -4.39 16.85 -4.35
N ILE A 340 -3.34 16.14 -4.73
CA ILE A 340 -3.35 15.22 -5.88
C ILE A 340 -3.53 13.78 -5.43
N ASP A 341 -4.02 12.94 -6.33
CA ASP A 341 -4.13 11.51 -6.03
C ASP A 341 -2.73 10.93 -5.83
N ILE A 342 -2.48 10.33 -4.67
CA ILE A 342 -1.18 9.68 -4.39
C ILE A 342 -0.86 8.56 -5.38
N ASN A 343 -1.83 8.10 -6.14
CA ASN A 343 -1.66 7.13 -7.21
C ASN A 343 -0.91 7.72 -8.40
N GLU A 344 -1.17 8.99 -8.71
CA GLU A 344 -0.42 9.71 -9.74
C GLU A 344 1.05 9.82 -9.31
N ILE A 345 1.29 10.28 -8.08
CA ILE A 345 2.64 10.36 -7.50
C ILE A 345 3.36 9.01 -7.54
N TYR A 346 2.66 7.95 -7.10
CA TYR A 346 3.18 6.59 -7.11
C TYR A 346 3.56 6.15 -8.52
N THR A 347 2.68 6.35 -9.49
CA THR A 347 2.87 5.93 -10.88
C THR A 347 4.04 6.68 -11.52
N GLU A 348 4.12 7.99 -11.32
CA GLU A 348 5.22 8.81 -11.86
C GLU A 348 6.58 8.41 -11.26
N ILE A 349 6.64 8.22 -9.94
CA ILE A 349 7.88 7.79 -9.29
C ILE A 349 8.33 6.42 -9.79
N LEU A 350 7.42 5.47 -9.95
CA LEU A 350 7.76 4.16 -10.51
C LEU A 350 8.25 4.26 -11.96
N LYS A 351 7.60 5.08 -12.80
CA LYS A 351 8.08 5.34 -14.19
C LYS A 351 9.50 5.90 -14.17
N LEU A 352 9.77 6.89 -13.35
CA LEU A 352 11.11 7.48 -13.23
C LEU A 352 12.15 6.47 -12.74
N TYR A 353 11.79 5.62 -11.77
CA TYR A 353 12.70 4.60 -11.23
C TYR A 353 13.00 3.49 -12.22
N LEU A 354 11.98 3.01 -12.91
CA LEU A 354 12.09 1.89 -13.85
C LEU A 354 12.64 2.29 -15.22
N ASN A 355 12.95 3.58 -15.43
CA ASN A 355 13.30 4.15 -16.74
C ASN A 355 12.27 3.78 -17.83
N ASP A 356 11.03 3.60 -17.42
CA ASP A 356 9.93 3.47 -18.38
C ASP A 356 9.72 4.87 -18.98
N ALA A 357 10.51 5.19 -20.01
CA ALA A 357 10.27 6.38 -20.79
C ALA A 357 8.79 6.37 -21.21
N PRO A 358 8.03 7.46 -21.01
CA PRO A 358 6.74 7.57 -21.66
C PRO A 358 7.01 7.31 -23.13
N VAL A 359 6.28 6.40 -23.76
CA VAL A 359 6.15 6.41 -25.20
C VAL A 359 5.62 7.80 -25.50
N GLU A 360 6.45 8.66 -26.11
CA GLU A 360 6.01 10.00 -26.47
C GLU A 360 4.81 9.83 -27.39
N ILE A 361 3.63 10.19 -26.86
CA ILE A 361 2.35 10.14 -27.59
C ILE A 361 2.35 11.13 -28.77
N SER A 362 3.42 11.92 -28.95
CA SER A 362 3.58 12.91 -30.00
C SER A 362 3.50 12.36 -31.45
N GLU A 363 3.53 11.04 -31.62
CA GLU A 363 3.45 10.41 -32.95
C GLU A 363 2.15 9.62 -33.18
N ILE A 364 1.22 9.58 -32.19
CA ILE A 364 -0.03 8.85 -32.36
C ILE A 364 -1.16 9.83 -32.62
N GLU A 365 -1.79 9.68 -33.76
CA GLU A 365 -3.05 10.34 -34.07
C GLU A 365 -4.15 9.71 -33.20
N VAL A 366 -4.27 10.18 -31.95
CA VAL A 366 -5.27 9.68 -30.98
C VAL A 366 -6.69 9.88 -31.51
N GLU A 367 -6.89 10.93 -32.32
CA GLU A 367 -8.17 11.29 -32.91
C GLU A 367 -8.83 10.14 -33.70
N LYS A 368 -8.05 9.29 -34.33
CA LYS A 368 -8.57 8.15 -35.13
C LYS A 368 -9.32 7.11 -34.29
N PHE A 369 -9.00 7.00 -32.99
CA PHE A 369 -9.64 6.07 -32.05
C PHE A 369 -10.88 6.67 -31.37
N VAL A 370 -11.12 7.97 -31.53
CA VAL A 370 -12.29 8.65 -30.97
C VAL A 370 -13.56 8.10 -31.57
N GLY A 371 -14.57 7.88 -30.76
CA GLY A 371 -15.88 7.41 -31.24
C GLY A 371 -16.64 6.59 -30.20
N VAL A 372 -17.80 6.13 -30.62
CA VAL A 372 -18.64 5.21 -29.87
C VAL A 372 -18.44 3.79 -30.43
N TYR A 373 -18.20 2.84 -29.55
CA TYR A 373 -18.02 1.44 -29.90
C TYR A 373 -19.11 0.61 -29.20
N ILE A 374 -19.84 -0.18 -29.95
CA ILE A 374 -21.01 -0.94 -29.51
C ILE A 374 -20.62 -2.42 -29.39
N SER A 375 -20.97 -3.04 -28.27
CA SER A 375 -20.71 -4.46 -28.03
C SER A 375 -21.48 -5.34 -29.02
N GLN A 376 -20.79 -6.34 -29.59
CA GLN A 376 -21.43 -7.33 -30.47
C GLN A 376 -22.40 -8.28 -29.72
N LYS A 377 -22.29 -8.36 -28.39
CA LYS A 377 -23.15 -9.21 -27.56
C LYS A 377 -24.38 -8.47 -27.03
N ASP A 378 -24.27 -7.18 -26.75
CA ASP A 378 -25.34 -6.35 -26.20
C ASP A 378 -25.29 -4.94 -26.82
N PRO A 379 -26.23 -4.57 -27.69
CA PRO A 379 -26.28 -3.23 -28.31
C PRO A 379 -26.42 -2.08 -27.32
N ASN A 380 -26.84 -2.33 -26.09
CA ASN A 380 -26.92 -1.31 -25.03
C ASN A 380 -25.57 -1.10 -24.31
N ASP A 381 -24.62 -2.01 -24.48
CA ASP A 381 -23.28 -1.89 -23.94
C ASP A 381 -22.39 -1.10 -24.90
N LYS A 382 -22.16 0.18 -24.58
CA LYS A 382 -21.40 1.11 -25.40
C LYS A 382 -20.15 1.58 -24.65
N SER A 383 -19.02 1.65 -25.36
CA SER A 383 -17.79 2.24 -24.89
C SER A 383 -17.50 3.51 -25.69
N VAL A 384 -17.35 4.64 -24.99
CA VAL A 384 -17.17 5.96 -25.60
C VAL A 384 -15.74 6.43 -25.38
N PHE A 385 -15.06 6.80 -26.47
CA PHE A 385 -13.72 7.35 -26.41
C PHE A 385 -13.70 8.79 -26.92
N ILE A 386 -13.08 9.66 -26.16
CA ILE A 386 -12.85 11.06 -26.56
C ILE A 386 -11.36 11.38 -26.47
N GLN A 387 -10.94 12.43 -27.16
CA GLN A 387 -9.62 13.01 -27.00
C GLN A 387 -9.67 14.13 -25.97
N ASP A 388 -8.79 14.11 -25.00
CA ASP A 388 -8.49 15.21 -24.10
C ASP A 388 -7.01 15.55 -24.22
N LYS A 389 -6.72 16.68 -24.93
CA LYS A 389 -5.36 17.05 -25.38
C LYS A 389 -4.77 15.92 -26.24
N ASN A 390 -3.69 15.28 -25.80
CA ASN A 390 -3.01 14.17 -26.51
C ASN A 390 -3.29 12.82 -25.87
N VAL A 391 -4.37 12.68 -25.09
CA VAL A 391 -4.72 11.45 -24.36
C VAL A 391 -6.06 10.95 -24.84
N LEU A 392 -6.17 9.64 -25.10
CA LEU A 392 -7.46 8.98 -25.30
C LEU A 392 -8.09 8.72 -23.95
N VAL A 393 -9.34 9.11 -23.79
CA VAL A 393 -10.10 8.99 -22.54
C VAL A 393 -11.32 8.12 -22.79
N ASN A 394 -11.55 7.14 -21.93
CA ASN A 394 -12.72 6.27 -21.99
C ASN A 394 -13.76 6.65 -20.93
N PHE A 395 -15.04 6.58 -21.29
CA PHE A 395 -16.16 6.66 -20.37
C PHE A 395 -16.68 5.26 -20.06
N ILE A 396 -16.36 4.76 -18.88
CA ILE A 396 -16.86 3.48 -18.38
C ILE A 396 -18.15 3.74 -17.60
N LYS A 397 -19.29 3.38 -18.18
CA LYS A 397 -20.63 3.26 -17.54
C LYS A 397 -21.11 4.42 -16.65
N SER A 398 -20.41 5.55 -16.54
CA SER A 398 -20.81 6.70 -15.73
C SER A 398 -19.89 7.90 -15.93
N GLU A 399 -20.18 8.98 -15.32
CA GLU A 399 -19.62 10.33 -15.36
C GLU A 399 -18.09 10.49 -15.17
N PHE A 400 -17.32 9.39 -15.01
CA PHE A 400 -15.89 9.43 -14.79
C PHE A 400 -15.12 9.24 -16.10
N LYS A 401 -14.28 10.21 -16.40
CA LYS A 401 -13.31 10.19 -17.50
C LYS A 401 -12.04 9.50 -17.02
N GLU A 402 -11.65 8.41 -17.68
CA GLU A 402 -10.43 7.67 -17.34
C GLU A 402 -9.42 7.78 -18.48
N PRO A 403 -8.25 8.38 -18.25
CA PRO A 403 -7.20 8.48 -19.25
C PRO A 403 -6.58 7.10 -19.53
N LEU A 404 -6.36 6.81 -20.80
CA LEU A 404 -5.78 5.56 -21.26
C LEU A 404 -4.29 5.74 -21.60
N VAL A 405 -3.48 4.74 -21.27
CA VAL A 405 -2.06 4.69 -21.59
C VAL A 405 -1.84 3.85 -22.82
N TYR A 406 -1.24 4.43 -23.86
CA TYR A 406 -0.88 3.69 -25.09
C TYR A 406 0.28 2.72 -24.84
N LYS A 407 0.15 1.49 -25.35
CA LYS A 407 1.15 0.43 -25.17
C LYS A 407 1.74 -0.08 -26.50
N GLY A 408 1.50 0.62 -27.60
CA GLY A 408 1.88 0.18 -28.95
C GLY A 408 0.82 -0.71 -29.62
N ASN A 409 0.92 -0.92 -30.92
CA ASN A 409 0.05 -1.80 -31.72
C ASN A 409 -1.46 -1.50 -31.50
N ASN A 410 -1.84 -0.23 -31.53
CA ASN A 410 -3.22 0.25 -31.30
C ASN A 410 -3.85 -0.23 -29.99
N ARG A 411 -3.03 -0.61 -29.00
CA ARG A 411 -3.47 -1.06 -27.69
C ARG A 411 -3.33 0.04 -26.66
N PHE A 412 -4.44 0.32 -25.95
CA PHE A 412 -4.52 1.23 -24.83
C PHE A 412 -4.87 0.46 -23.56
N VAL A 413 -4.36 0.88 -22.42
CA VAL A 413 -4.59 0.24 -21.14
C VAL A 413 -5.11 1.28 -20.17
N LEU A 414 -6.20 0.95 -19.45
CA LEU A 414 -6.60 1.66 -18.26
C LEU A 414 -5.82 1.08 -17.08
N GLU A 415 -4.88 1.87 -16.57
CA GLU A 415 -4.10 1.50 -15.39
C GLU A 415 -4.93 1.70 -14.12
N GLN A 416 -5.85 0.78 -13.84
CA GLN A 416 -6.63 0.79 -12.60
C GLN A 416 -5.87 0.14 -11.46
N MET A 417 -5.91 0.77 -10.30
CA MET A 417 -5.18 0.34 -9.12
C MET A 417 -5.81 -0.85 -8.37
N TYR A 418 -6.98 -1.34 -8.77
CA TYR A 418 -7.76 -2.37 -8.05
C TYR A 418 -8.24 -3.52 -8.89
N ALA A 419 -8.19 -3.38 -10.21
CA ALA A 419 -8.70 -4.39 -11.11
C ALA A 419 -7.54 -4.98 -11.93
N GLU A 420 -7.77 -6.14 -12.48
CA GLU A 420 -7.01 -6.64 -13.61
C GLU A 420 -6.95 -5.54 -14.66
N SER A 421 -5.81 -5.41 -15.31
CA SER A 421 -5.63 -4.37 -16.33
C SER A 421 -6.75 -4.44 -17.34
N ILE A 422 -7.45 -3.34 -17.52
CA ILE A 422 -8.42 -3.20 -18.59
C ILE A 422 -7.65 -2.79 -19.82
N SER A 423 -7.79 -3.54 -20.91
CA SER A 423 -7.18 -3.15 -22.18
C SER A 423 -8.20 -3.01 -23.30
N PHE A 424 -7.90 -2.08 -24.21
CA PHE A 424 -8.64 -1.78 -25.42
C PHE A 424 -7.66 -1.89 -26.58
N THR A 425 -7.90 -2.83 -27.49
CA THR A 425 -7.08 -3.01 -28.68
C THR A 425 -7.92 -2.72 -29.92
N PHE A 426 -7.56 -1.70 -30.69
CA PHE A 426 -8.28 -1.31 -31.88
C PHE A 426 -7.69 -2.00 -33.12
N SER A 427 -8.55 -2.33 -34.08
CA SER A 427 -8.11 -2.81 -35.39
C SER A 427 -7.36 -1.71 -36.15
N ASP A 428 -6.57 -2.09 -37.18
CA ASP A 428 -5.79 -1.13 -37.96
C ASP A 428 -6.68 -0.16 -38.75
N ASP A 429 -7.92 -0.53 -39.04
CA ASP A 429 -8.91 0.30 -39.70
C ASP A 429 -9.82 1.06 -38.72
N GLU A 430 -9.52 0.98 -37.41
CA GLU A 430 -10.22 1.61 -36.27
C GLU A 430 -11.72 1.29 -36.18
N LYS A 431 -12.23 0.33 -36.94
CA LYS A 431 -13.66 -0.03 -36.97
C LYS A 431 -14.05 -1.05 -35.91
N GLN A 432 -13.09 -1.74 -35.36
CA GLN A 432 -13.32 -2.76 -34.34
C GLN A 432 -12.44 -2.46 -33.11
N MET A 433 -12.93 -2.86 -31.95
CA MET A 433 -12.21 -2.77 -30.70
C MET A 433 -12.42 -4.03 -29.88
N VAL A 434 -11.34 -4.58 -29.35
CA VAL A 434 -11.35 -5.67 -28.39
C VAL A 434 -11.15 -5.09 -26.99
N PHE A 435 -12.12 -5.32 -26.12
CA PHE A 435 -12.01 -5.01 -24.70
C PHE A 435 -11.64 -6.27 -23.96
N GLU A 436 -10.65 -6.19 -23.08
CA GLU A 436 -10.19 -7.30 -22.25
C GLU A 436 -10.12 -6.87 -20.78
N GLN A 437 -10.72 -7.67 -19.91
CA GLN A 437 -10.67 -7.50 -18.47
C GLN A 437 -10.73 -8.86 -17.77
N GLY A 438 -9.76 -9.15 -16.90
CA GLY A 438 -9.78 -10.36 -16.09
C GLY A 438 -9.69 -11.68 -16.86
N GLY A 439 -9.14 -11.65 -18.08
CA GLY A 439 -9.10 -12.80 -18.99
C GLY A 439 -10.37 -13.00 -19.79
N GLU A 440 -11.40 -12.18 -19.59
CA GLU A 440 -12.59 -12.15 -20.43
C GLU A 440 -12.39 -11.15 -21.58
N ILE A 441 -12.96 -11.48 -22.75
CA ILE A 441 -12.82 -10.73 -24.00
C ILE A 441 -14.18 -10.37 -24.57
N TRP A 442 -14.35 -9.11 -24.92
CA TRP A 442 -15.54 -8.57 -25.59
C TRP A 442 -15.14 -7.84 -26.87
N ASN A 443 -15.93 -8.06 -27.92
CA ASN A 443 -15.70 -7.42 -29.22
C ASN A 443 -16.73 -6.31 -29.42
N TYR A 444 -16.28 -5.17 -29.92
CA TYR A 444 -17.06 -3.97 -30.20
C TYR A 444 -16.84 -3.53 -31.64
N ILE A 445 -17.85 -2.86 -32.20
CA ILE A 445 -17.80 -2.25 -33.54
C ILE A 445 -18.05 -0.75 -33.38
N LYS A 446 -17.28 0.07 -34.11
CA LYS A 446 -17.45 1.51 -34.15
C LYS A 446 -18.79 1.85 -34.81
N GLU A 447 -19.59 2.73 -34.15
CA GLU A 447 -20.87 3.23 -34.62
C GLU A 447 -20.74 4.10 -35.87
#